data_5007fccc179686d55dfdb55c8cbe7014
#
_entry.id   5007fccc179686d55dfdb55c8cbe7014
#
_cell.length_a   1.000
_cell.length_b   1.000
_cell.length_c   1.000
_cell.angle_alpha   90.00
_cell.angle_beta   90.00
_cell.angle_gamma   90.00
#
_symmetry.space_group_name_H-M   'P 1'
#
loop_
_entity.id
_entity.type
_entity.pdbx_description
1 polymer ?
#
loop_
_entity_poly.entity_id
_entity_poly.type
_entity_poly.pdbx_seq_one_letter_code
_entity_poly.pdbx_strand_id
1 'polypeptide(L)'
;MIYVLLFIVLVFFSVQVFSLGIMLVHEPSVISPRKVYPKISILLAARNEEELILRNLSALEKLNYPLDKLEILVGNDASTDNTANLIEDFIKDKPQFKLYYIDKTLGKGRGKANVLGQLAHHASGAYYFITDVDVKLPKSWVLALLQEF
;
A
#
# COMPACT_ATOMS: atom_id res chain seq x y z
N MET A 1 -36.26 -13.04 -32.80
CA MET A 1 -35.55 -11.89 -32.20
C MET A 1 -35.77 -11.85 -30.66
N ILE A 2 -36.99 -11.94 -30.15
CA ILE A 2 -37.28 -11.85 -28.70
C ILE A 2 -36.63 -12.97 -27.87
N TYR A 3 -36.64 -14.22 -28.38
CA TYR A 3 -36.01 -15.36 -27.70
C TYR A 3 -34.50 -15.25 -27.60
N VAL A 4 -33.84 -14.65 -28.60
CA VAL A 4 -32.39 -14.40 -28.57
C VAL A 4 -32.05 -13.37 -27.50
N LEU A 5 -32.86 -12.31 -27.39
CA LEU A 5 -32.68 -11.28 -26.36
C LEU A 5 -32.89 -11.87 -24.94
N LEU A 6 -33.94 -12.66 -24.76
CA LEU A 6 -34.20 -13.37 -23.50
C LEU A 6 -33.04 -14.32 -23.11
N PHE A 7 -32.50 -15.05 -24.08
CA PHE A 7 -31.35 -15.93 -23.84
C PHE A 7 -30.11 -15.15 -23.39
N ILE A 8 -29.80 -14.02 -24.04
CA ILE A 8 -28.67 -13.14 -23.68
C ILE A 8 -28.84 -12.61 -22.24
N VAL A 9 -30.05 -12.16 -21.90
CA VAL A 9 -30.35 -11.65 -20.55
C VAL A 9 -30.20 -12.74 -19.49
N LEU A 10 -30.67 -13.97 -19.75
CA LEU A 10 -30.52 -15.09 -18.84
C LEU A 10 -29.06 -15.49 -18.63
N VAL A 11 -28.27 -15.53 -19.71
CA VAL A 11 -26.82 -15.83 -19.61
C VAL A 11 -26.10 -14.75 -18.80
N PHE A 12 -26.39 -13.47 -19.07
CA PHE A 12 -25.80 -12.37 -18.32
C PHE A 12 -26.13 -12.44 -16.82
N PHE A 13 -27.41 -12.72 -16.49
CA PHE A 13 -27.84 -12.85 -15.10
C PHE A 13 -27.18 -14.06 -14.40
N SER A 14 -27.05 -15.20 -15.09
CA SER A 14 -26.37 -16.39 -14.58
C SER A 14 -24.91 -16.13 -14.25
N VAL A 15 -24.21 -15.39 -15.11
CA VAL A 15 -22.80 -14.99 -14.87
C VAL A 15 -22.67 -14.09 -13.64
N GLN A 16 -23.61 -13.14 -13.46
CA GLN A 16 -23.63 -12.25 -12.29
C GLN A 16 -23.87 -13.03 -10.99
N VAL A 17 -24.85 -13.94 -10.98
CA VAL A 17 -25.14 -14.78 -9.81
C VAL A 17 -23.98 -15.70 -9.47
N PHE A 18 -23.34 -16.28 -10.48
CA PHE A 18 -22.14 -17.12 -10.31
C PHE A 18 -20.96 -16.33 -9.73
N SER A 19 -20.70 -15.14 -10.27
CA SER A 19 -19.65 -14.23 -9.77
C SER A 19 -19.90 -13.82 -8.31
N LEU A 20 -21.16 -13.49 -7.98
CA LEU A 20 -21.56 -13.18 -6.60
C LEU A 20 -21.38 -14.39 -5.67
N GLY A 21 -21.74 -15.59 -6.14
CA GLY A 21 -21.54 -16.84 -5.40
C GLY A 21 -20.08 -17.09 -5.07
N ILE A 22 -19.16 -16.92 -6.04
CA ILE A 22 -17.71 -17.04 -5.79
C ILE A 22 -17.26 -16.03 -4.73
N MET A 23 -17.72 -14.79 -4.82
CA MET A 23 -17.35 -13.73 -3.87
C MET A 23 -17.83 -14.02 -2.43
N LEU A 24 -19.01 -14.65 -2.28
CA LEU A 24 -19.58 -15.01 -0.98
C LEU A 24 -18.95 -16.26 -0.34
N VAL A 25 -18.39 -17.17 -1.17
CA VAL A 25 -17.72 -18.41 -0.71
C VAL A 25 -16.23 -18.19 -0.43
N HIS A 26 -15.69 -17.04 -0.81
CA HIS A 26 -14.28 -16.72 -0.53
C HIS A 26 -14.10 -16.47 0.98
N GLU A 27 -13.82 -17.54 1.72
CA GLU A 27 -13.45 -17.45 3.14
C GLU A 27 -12.13 -16.65 3.27
N PRO A 28 -12.08 -15.64 4.15
CA PRO A 28 -10.83 -14.95 4.39
C PRO A 28 -9.80 -15.95 4.95
N SER A 29 -8.69 -16.08 4.29
CA SER A 29 -7.60 -16.98 4.72
C SER A 29 -7.22 -16.67 6.17
N VAL A 30 -7.26 -17.68 7.04
CA VAL A 30 -6.78 -17.54 8.43
C VAL A 30 -5.28 -17.30 8.40
N ILE A 31 -4.87 -16.13 8.89
CA ILE A 31 -3.45 -15.76 8.96
C ILE A 31 -2.74 -16.69 9.93
N SER A 32 -2.03 -17.69 9.42
CA SER A 32 -1.20 -18.58 10.23
C SER A 32 0.06 -17.82 10.69
N PRO A 33 0.53 -18.02 11.94
CA PRO A 33 1.76 -17.40 12.40
C PRO A 33 2.94 -17.88 11.56
N ARG A 34 3.65 -16.94 10.94
CA ARG A 34 4.82 -17.23 10.12
C ARG A 34 6.00 -17.55 11.02
N LYS A 35 6.74 -18.62 10.73
CA LYS A 35 7.95 -18.98 11.49
C LYS A 35 9.12 -18.01 11.27
N VAL A 36 9.17 -17.37 10.11
CA VAL A 36 10.22 -16.41 9.73
C VAL A 36 9.59 -15.19 9.09
N TYR A 37 9.94 -14.01 9.59
CA TYR A 37 9.53 -12.72 9.03
C TYR A 37 10.64 -12.16 8.16
N PRO A 38 10.49 -12.06 6.82
CA PRO A 38 11.47 -11.40 5.98
C PRO A 38 11.53 -9.89 6.29
N LYS A 39 12.67 -9.26 6.05
CA LYS A 39 12.73 -7.79 6.09
C LYS A 39 11.94 -7.23 4.91
N ILE A 40 11.08 -6.26 5.17
CA ILE A 40 10.26 -5.59 4.16
C ILE A 40 10.46 -4.09 4.17
N SER A 41 10.32 -3.48 3.00
CA SER A 41 10.32 -2.04 2.81
C SER A 41 8.95 -1.60 2.29
N ILE A 42 8.29 -0.69 2.99
CA ILE A 42 7.07 -0.03 2.52
C ILE A 42 7.46 1.29 1.89
N LEU A 43 7.07 1.52 0.64
CA LEU A 43 7.36 2.72 -0.13
C LEU A 43 6.09 3.56 -0.26
N LEU A 44 6.13 4.79 0.24
CA LEU A 44 5.03 5.74 0.23
C LEU A 44 5.46 7.03 -0.45
N ALA A 45 4.82 7.40 -1.56
CA ALA A 45 5.00 8.69 -2.20
C ALA A 45 3.91 9.66 -1.71
N ALA A 46 4.30 10.84 -1.26
CA ALA A 46 3.40 11.89 -0.77
C ALA A 46 3.66 13.21 -1.48
N ARG A 47 2.58 13.88 -1.91
CA ARG A 47 2.63 15.23 -2.47
C ARG A 47 1.33 15.97 -2.14
N ASN A 48 1.42 17.03 -1.33
CA ASN A 48 0.27 17.83 -0.90
C ASN A 48 -0.84 16.98 -0.26
N GLU A 49 -0.46 16.23 0.77
CA GLU A 49 -1.32 15.27 1.46
C GLU A 49 -1.52 15.62 2.94
N GLU A 50 -1.44 16.92 3.30
CA GLU A 50 -1.51 17.36 4.70
C GLU A 50 -2.76 16.89 5.46
N GLU A 51 -3.89 16.71 4.77
CA GLU A 51 -5.13 16.21 5.39
C GLU A 51 -5.11 14.72 5.74
N LEU A 52 -4.37 13.92 4.98
CA LEU A 52 -4.44 12.45 5.04
C LEU A 52 -3.18 11.79 5.58
N ILE A 53 -2.03 12.44 5.47
CA ILE A 53 -0.72 11.84 5.74
C ILE A 53 -0.61 11.27 7.16
N LEU A 54 -1.04 12.00 8.19
CA LEU A 54 -0.95 11.53 9.58
C LEU A 54 -1.81 10.29 9.84
N ARG A 55 -2.99 10.21 9.20
CA ARG A 55 -3.86 9.03 9.28
C ARG A 55 -3.17 7.81 8.68
N ASN A 56 -2.54 7.97 7.53
CA ASN A 56 -1.85 6.89 6.83
C ASN A 56 -0.61 6.43 7.62
N LEU A 57 0.26 7.36 8.07
CA LEU A 57 1.43 7.03 8.88
C LEU A 57 1.05 6.32 10.19
N SER A 58 -0.06 6.75 10.84
CA SER A 58 -0.58 6.08 12.03
C SER A 58 -1.11 4.68 11.76
N ALA A 59 -1.62 4.41 10.55
CA ALA A 59 -2.02 3.07 10.14
C ALA A 59 -0.79 2.17 9.90
N LEU A 60 0.24 2.70 9.23
CA LEU A 60 1.51 2.01 8.99
C LEU A 60 2.24 1.68 10.29
N GLU A 61 2.23 2.58 11.28
CA GLU A 61 2.81 2.33 12.61
C GLU A 61 2.14 1.16 13.34
N LYS A 62 0.85 0.95 13.12
CA LYS A 62 0.03 -0.07 13.80
C LYS A 62 0.01 -1.42 13.09
N LEU A 63 0.82 -1.61 12.06
CA LEU A 63 0.91 -2.89 11.34
C LEU A 63 1.39 -4.01 12.26
N ASN A 64 0.76 -5.18 12.18
CA ASN A 64 1.16 -6.38 12.89
C ASN A 64 2.40 -7.01 12.22
N TYR A 65 3.56 -6.37 12.38
CA TYR A 65 4.82 -6.86 11.83
C TYR A 65 5.97 -6.51 12.77
N PRO A 66 7.02 -7.37 12.90
CA PRO A 66 8.16 -7.06 13.75
C PRO A 66 8.87 -5.78 13.30
N LEU A 67 9.08 -4.84 14.24
CA LEU A 67 9.64 -3.51 13.93
C LEU A 67 11.07 -3.57 13.38
N ASP A 68 11.86 -4.56 13.83
CA ASP A 68 13.22 -4.80 13.34
C ASP A 68 13.27 -5.37 11.92
N LYS A 69 12.12 -5.81 11.40
CA LYS A 69 11.92 -6.35 10.03
C LYS A 69 11.13 -5.43 9.12
N LEU A 70 10.76 -4.25 9.60
CA LEU A 70 9.94 -3.29 8.88
C LEU A 70 10.69 -1.96 8.71
N GLU A 71 10.80 -1.48 7.48
CA GLU A 71 11.16 -0.09 7.22
C GLU A 71 10.11 0.57 6.33
N ILE A 72 9.83 1.83 6.61
CA ILE A 72 8.84 2.64 5.89
C ILE A 72 9.56 3.86 5.34
N LEU A 73 9.67 3.92 4.01
CA LEU A 73 10.33 5.00 3.30
C LEU A 73 9.26 5.92 2.71
N VAL A 74 9.24 7.15 3.17
CA VAL A 74 8.31 8.18 2.71
C VAL A 74 9.05 9.15 1.81
N GLY A 75 8.60 9.30 0.58
CA GLY A 75 9.13 10.27 -0.38
C GLY A 75 8.23 11.49 -0.47
N ASN A 76 8.69 12.65 -0.03
CA ASN A 76 8.03 13.92 -0.24
C ASN A 76 8.36 14.47 -1.63
N ASP A 77 7.40 14.47 -2.56
CA ASP A 77 7.54 14.93 -3.94
C ASP A 77 7.31 16.45 -4.02
N ALA A 78 8.23 17.23 -3.44
CA ALA A 78 8.18 18.70 -3.44
C ALA A 78 6.81 19.26 -3.03
N SER A 79 6.24 18.79 -1.91
CA SER A 79 4.99 19.34 -1.37
C SER A 79 5.15 20.83 -1.04
N THR A 80 4.08 21.58 -1.29
CA THR A 80 4.00 23.03 -1.05
C THR A 80 3.12 23.39 0.15
N ASP A 81 2.43 22.40 0.71
CA ASP A 81 1.60 22.47 1.91
C ASP A 81 2.38 22.00 3.16
N ASN A 82 1.69 21.71 4.24
CA ASN A 82 2.32 21.30 5.49
C ASN A 82 2.71 19.80 5.56
N THR A 83 2.59 19.04 4.45
CA THR A 83 2.85 17.59 4.40
C THR A 83 4.22 17.23 4.96
N ALA A 84 5.29 17.91 4.52
CA ALA A 84 6.66 17.59 4.93
C ALA A 84 6.85 17.72 6.44
N ASN A 85 6.42 18.86 7.03
CA ASN A 85 6.55 19.10 8.46
C ASN A 85 5.76 18.07 9.31
N LEU A 86 4.56 17.70 8.84
CA LEU A 86 3.73 16.69 9.51
C LEU A 86 4.42 15.33 9.53
N ILE A 87 5.11 14.95 8.43
CA ILE A 87 5.87 13.70 8.37
C ILE A 87 7.06 13.77 9.32
N GLU A 88 7.87 14.85 9.27
CA GLU A 88 9.03 15.02 10.14
C GLU A 88 8.67 14.93 11.62
N ASP A 89 7.62 15.63 12.04
CA ASP A 89 7.14 15.62 13.41
C ASP A 89 6.66 14.23 13.84
N PHE A 90 5.98 13.51 12.95
CA PHE A 90 5.47 12.17 13.24
C PHE A 90 6.58 11.16 13.43
N ILE A 91 7.67 11.23 12.64
CA ILE A 91 8.72 10.19 12.60
C ILE A 91 9.86 10.38 13.61
N LYS A 92 9.91 11.52 14.34
CA LYS A 92 11.04 11.89 15.23
C LYS A 92 11.56 10.76 16.13
N ASP A 93 10.64 10.00 16.72
CA ASP A 93 10.98 8.91 17.66
C ASP A 93 10.66 7.52 17.09
N LYS A 94 10.62 7.37 15.76
CA LYS A 94 10.19 6.15 15.07
C LYS A 94 11.23 5.70 14.05
N PRO A 95 12.27 4.94 14.48
CA PRO A 95 13.42 4.59 13.63
C PRO A 95 13.08 3.75 12.41
N GLN A 96 11.90 3.10 12.41
CA GLN A 96 11.41 2.34 11.25
C GLN A 96 10.94 3.24 10.10
N PHE A 97 10.69 4.53 10.34
CA PHE A 97 10.31 5.51 9.30
C PHE A 97 11.51 6.31 8.84
N LYS A 98 11.57 6.59 7.54
CA LYS A 98 12.58 7.48 6.93
C LYS A 98 11.91 8.40 5.92
N LEU A 99 12.19 9.70 6.01
CA LEU A 99 11.73 10.70 5.04
C LEU A 99 12.83 11.01 4.03
N TYR A 100 12.45 11.06 2.76
CA TYR A 100 13.30 11.46 1.64
C TYR A 100 12.66 12.63 0.90
N TYR A 101 13.42 13.69 0.69
CA TYR A 101 13.00 14.83 -0.14
C TYR A 101 13.37 14.54 -1.59
N ILE A 102 12.37 14.58 -2.47
CA ILE A 102 12.52 14.24 -3.88
C ILE A 102 12.37 15.52 -4.71
N ASP A 103 13.51 16.20 -4.91
CA ASP A 103 13.55 17.49 -5.62
C ASP A 103 13.92 17.33 -7.10
N LYS A 104 14.39 16.15 -7.51
CA LYS A 104 14.89 15.90 -8.87
C LYS A 104 14.28 14.65 -9.47
N THR A 105 14.10 14.71 -10.79
CA THR A 105 13.75 13.51 -11.57
C THR A 105 15.03 12.74 -11.92
N LEU A 106 15.10 11.48 -11.53
CA LEU A 106 16.17 10.58 -11.91
C LEU A 106 15.68 9.59 -12.98
N GLY A 107 16.40 9.48 -14.08
CA GLY A 107 16.04 8.59 -15.18
C GLY A 107 14.83 9.06 -15.98
N LYS A 108 13.99 8.09 -16.41
CA LYS A 108 12.81 8.34 -17.28
C LYS A 108 11.48 8.44 -16.50
N GLY A 109 11.44 8.01 -15.23
CA GLY A 109 10.26 8.07 -14.38
C GLY A 109 9.89 9.52 -14.06
N ARG A 110 8.57 9.80 -13.96
CA ARG A 110 8.07 11.13 -13.57
C ARG A 110 7.03 10.98 -12.45
N GLY A 111 6.84 12.04 -11.66
CA GLY A 111 5.88 12.07 -10.55
C GLY A 111 6.08 10.88 -9.62
N LYS A 112 4.99 10.23 -9.21
CA LYS A 112 5.01 9.10 -8.29
C LYS A 112 6.01 7.98 -8.67
N ALA A 113 6.13 7.66 -9.96
CA ALA A 113 7.07 6.63 -10.41
C ALA A 113 8.54 7.02 -10.16
N ASN A 114 8.89 8.32 -10.30
CA ASN A 114 10.20 8.84 -9.94
C ASN A 114 10.47 8.72 -8.44
N VAL A 115 9.49 9.09 -7.60
CA VAL A 115 9.59 8.98 -6.14
C VAL A 115 9.81 7.54 -5.73
N LEU A 116 8.96 6.62 -6.17
CA LEU A 116 9.06 5.19 -5.82
C LEU A 116 10.37 4.58 -6.30
N GLY A 117 10.85 4.96 -7.50
CA GLY A 117 12.16 4.51 -8.01
C GLY A 117 13.32 4.96 -7.13
N GLN A 118 13.29 6.22 -6.65
CA GLN A 118 14.32 6.73 -5.74
C GLN A 118 14.23 6.06 -4.37
N LEU A 119 13.05 5.88 -3.80
CA LEU A 119 12.86 5.15 -2.55
C LEU A 119 13.36 3.70 -2.64
N ALA A 120 13.10 3.03 -3.76
CA ALA A 120 13.57 1.65 -3.98
C ALA A 120 15.10 1.53 -3.94
N HIS A 121 15.86 2.56 -4.35
CA HIS A 121 17.32 2.58 -4.20
C HIS A 121 17.80 2.64 -2.74
N HIS A 122 16.97 3.16 -1.85
CA HIS A 122 17.28 3.25 -0.41
C HIS A 122 16.71 2.09 0.39
N ALA A 123 15.83 1.30 -0.22
CA ALA A 123 15.15 0.18 0.42
C ALA A 123 16.09 -1.00 0.61
N SER A 124 16.01 -1.66 1.77
CA SER A 124 16.86 -2.79 2.16
C SER A 124 16.09 -4.08 2.45
N GLY A 125 14.76 -4.05 2.28
CA GLY A 125 13.89 -5.20 2.44
C GLY A 125 14.02 -6.22 1.31
N ALA A 126 13.71 -7.48 1.61
CA ALA A 126 13.60 -8.54 0.60
C ALA A 126 12.37 -8.37 -0.29
N TYR A 127 11.34 -7.68 0.22
CA TYR A 127 10.11 -7.36 -0.51
C TYR A 127 9.80 -5.88 -0.39
N TYR A 128 9.31 -5.29 -1.48
CA TYR A 128 8.87 -3.89 -1.53
C TYR A 128 7.35 -3.86 -1.65
N PHE A 129 6.70 -3.22 -0.68
CA PHE A 129 5.26 -2.97 -0.70
C PHE A 129 5.03 -1.49 -1.00
N ILE A 130 4.12 -1.22 -1.92
CA ILE A 130 3.78 0.14 -2.31
C ILE A 130 2.36 0.43 -1.84
N THR A 131 2.15 1.59 -1.24
CA THR A 131 0.85 2.07 -0.83
C THR A 131 0.67 3.55 -1.15
N ASP A 132 -0.57 4.01 -1.14
CA ASP A 132 -0.94 5.40 -1.32
C ASP A 132 -1.40 6.02 0.00
N VAL A 133 -1.33 7.35 0.10
CA VAL A 133 -1.67 8.08 1.33
C VAL A 133 -3.16 7.96 1.67
N ASP A 134 -4.04 7.87 0.68
CA ASP A 134 -5.50 7.80 0.83
C ASP A 134 -6.02 6.41 1.21
N VAL A 135 -5.19 5.36 1.10
CA VAL A 135 -5.57 3.98 1.37
C VAL A 135 -5.77 3.73 2.87
N LYS A 136 -6.82 3.00 3.22
CA LYS A 136 -7.05 2.49 4.57
C LYS A 136 -6.40 1.12 4.71
N LEU A 137 -5.32 1.05 5.48
CA LEU A 137 -4.54 -0.17 5.69
C LEU A 137 -5.02 -0.92 6.94
N PRO A 138 -5.45 -2.19 6.83
CA PRO A 138 -5.70 -3.02 7.99
C PRO A 138 -4.38 -3.43 8.66
N LYS A 139 -4.38 -3.66 9.97
CA LYS A 139 -3.18 -4.07 10.72
C LYS A 139 -2.52 -5.34 10.16
N SER A 140 -3.29 -6.23 9.57
CA SER A 140 -2.83 -7.49 8.98
C SER A 140 -2.35 -7.36 7.53
N TRP A 141 -2.35 -6.16 6.94
CA TRP A 141 -2.08 -5.94 5.52
C TRP A 141 -0.81 -6.63 5.01
N VAL A 142 0.31 -6.43 5.69
CA VAL A 142 1.60 -7.04 5.34
C VAL A 142 1.55 -8.56 5.43
N LEU A 143 0.97 -9.08 6.51
CA LEU A 143 0.87 -10.52 6.72
C LEU A 143 -0.02 -11.19 5.67
N ALA A 144 -1.14 -10.54 5.30
CA ALA A 144 -2.02 -11.03 4.26
C ALA A 144 -1.31 -11.12 2.90
N LEU A 145 -0.57 -10.07 2.51
CA LEU A 145 0.19 -10.09 1.26
C LEU A 145 1.30 -11.15 1.25
N LEU A 146 1.96 -11.36 2.39
CA LEU A 146 3.04 -12.36 2.47
C LEU A 146 2.54 -13.81 2.50
N GLN A 147 1.25 -14.06 2.69
CA GLN A 147 0.68 -15.42 2.62
C GLN A 147 0.59 -15.96 1.19
N GLU A 148 0.55 -15.07 0.21
CA GLU A 148 0.49 -15.41 -1.21
C GLU A 148 1.87 -15.83 -1.78
N PHE A 149 2.95 -15.71 -0.97
CA PHE A 149 4.34 -16.08 -1.31
C PHE A 149 4.89 -17.15 -0.33
#